data_c45635a8f5f65ffab313e990411cc6d7
#
_entry.id   c45635a8f5f65ffab313e990411cc6d7
#
_cell.length_a   1.000
_cell.length_b   1.000
_cell.length_c   1.000
_cell.angle_alpha   90.00
_cell.angle_beta   90.00
_cell.angle_gamma   90.00
#
_symmetry.space_group_name_H-M   'P 1'
#
loop_
_entity.id
_entity.type
_entity.pdbx_description
1 polymer ?
#
loop_
_entity_poly.entity_id
_entity_poly.type
_entity_poly.pdbx_seq_one_letter_code
_entity_poly.pdbx_strand_id
1 'polypeptide(L)'
;MAEIQGGGGEGGKKGGKVRSKKSSTRIDMTPMVDLAFLLLTFFILTTTLSKPQTMEITMPEKPKEGDKQPEVNEKKVLTLVLGANDKVYWYVGITEPEAKRTDFSKDGIRKVLVEKKSEIRDLIVLIKAMDEAKYKNMVDILDEMTISNVQRYAIVDITSADKEIVRQTP
;
A
#
# COMPACT_ATOMS: atom_id res chain seq x y z
N MET A 1 8.09 34.23 -25.92
CA MET A 1 8.48 35.48 -26.60
C MET A 1 7.74 36.61 -25.91
N ALA A 2 8.47 37.48 -25.22
CA ALA A 2 7.89 38.65 -24.55
C ALA A 2 7.79 39.78 -25.57
N GLU A 3 6.60 40.16 -25.93
CA GLU A 3 6.33 41.24 -26.88
C GLU A 3 6.28 42.57 -26.14
N ILE A 4 7.25 43.46 -26.46
CA ILE A 4 7.28 44.82 -25.96
C ILE A 4 6.58 45.70 -26.98
N GLN A 5 5.35 46.07 -26.74
CA GLN A 5 4.60 47.01 -27.57
C GLN A 5 5.02 48.43 -27.24
N GLY A 6 5.91 49.00 -28.05
CA GLY A 6 6.26 50.43 -28.05
C GLY A 6 5.33 51.19 -28.97
N GLY A 7 4.44 52.03 -28.48
CA GLY A 7 3.62 52.92 -29.25
C GLY A 7 4.34 54.19 -29.61
N GLY A 8 4.72 54.38 -30.87
CA GLY A 8 5.18 55.63 -31.44
C GLY A 8 4.02 56.56 -31.77
N GLY A 9 4.10 57.83 -31.40
CA GLY A 9 3.19 58.88 -31.78
C GLY A 9 3.97 60.10 -32.26
N GLU A 10 3.77 60.45 -33.50
CA GLU A 10 4.36 61.54 -34.30
C GLU A 10 3.57 62.84 -34.18
N GLY A 11 4.30 63.94 -34.05
CA GLY A 11 3.93 65.14 -34.73
C GLY A 11 3.36 66.31 -33.94
N GLY A 12 4.09 67.45 -33.88
CA GLY A 12 3.50 68.75 -33.70
C GLY A 12 4.28 69.75 -32.87
N LYS A 13 5.03 70.67 -33.51
CA LYS A 13 5.73 71.85 -32.98
C LYS A 13 4.85 72.77 -32.17
N LYS A 14 5.26 73.10 -30.93
CA LYS A 14 5.38 74.47 -30.41
C LYS A 14 5.86 74.38 -28.95
N GLY A 15 6.83 75.27 -28.61
CA GLY A 15 7.55 75.40 -27.36
C GLY A 15 6.67 75.33 -26.13
N GLY A 16 6.77 74.22 -25.43
CA GLY A 16 6.25 74.00 -24.10
C GLY A 16 7.04 72.84 -23.51
N LYS A 17 7.56 73.04 -22.32
CA LYS A 17 8.29 72.05 -21.57
C LYS A 17 7.59 70.67 -21.62
N VAL A 18 8.13 69.78 -22.47
CA VAL A 18 7.56 68.44 -22.65
C VAL A 18 7.76 67.69 -21.37
N ARG A 19 6.70 67.59 -20.60
CA ARG A 19 6.62 66.60 -19.52
C ARG A 19 6.64 65.23 -20.23
N SER A 20 7.75 64.53 -20.16
CA SER A 20 7.82 63.12 -20.58
C SER A 20 6.75 62.33 -19.84
N LYS A 21 5.73 61.92 -20.57
CA LYS A 21 4.72 60.99 -20.08
C LYS A 21 5.44 59.72 -19.65
N LYS A 22 5.51 59.48 -18.34
CA LYS A 22 6.02 58.20 -17.84
C LYS A 22 5.14 57.09 -18.49
N SER A 23 5.66 56.39 -19.47
CA SER A 23 5.02 55.21 -19.98
C SER A 23 5.05 54.17 -18.85
N SER A 24 3.88 53.86 -18.32
CA SER A 24 3.73 52.74 -17.41
C SER A 24 4.05 51.49 -18.18
N THR A 25 5.23 50.93 -17.97
CA THR A 25 5.62 49.63 -18.49
C THR A 25 4.75 48.59 -17.77
N ARG A 26 3.67 48.17 -18.41
CA ARG A 26 2.89 47.05 -17.89
C ARG A 26 3.73 45.78 -18.14
N ILE A 27 4.31 45.28 -17.08
CA ILE A 27 5.01 43.98 -17.13
C ILE A 27 3.93 42.91 -17.25
N ASP A 28 3.98 42.14 -18.34
CA ASP A 28 3.13 40.98 -18.48
C ASP A 28 3.60 39.90 -17.51
N MET A 29 2.77 39.59 -16.51
CA MET A 29 3.06 38.62 -15.46
C MET A 29 2.65 37.17 -15.87
N THR A 30 2.03 37.02 -17.04
CA THR A 30 1.54 35.71 -17.52
C THR A 30 2.62 34.64 -17.56
N PRO A 31 3.86 34.90 -18.07
CA PRO A 31 4.92 33.89 -18.09
C PRO A 31 5.37 33.47 -16.69
N MET A 32 5.34 34.41 -15.72
CA MET A 32 5.71 34.09 -14.34
C MET A 32 4.68 33.21 -13.66
N VAL A 33 3.40 33.46 -13.90
CA VAL A 33 2.30 32.65 -13.36
C VAL A 33 2.32 31.25 -13.97
N ASP A 34 2.57 31.13 -15.26
CA ASP A 34 2.66 29.84 -15.95
C ASP A 34 3.82 28.99 -15.39
N LEU A 35 4.98 29.60 -15.18
CA LEU A 35 6.13 28.93 -14.56
C LEU A 35 5.82 28.46 -13.14
N ALA A 36 5.15 29.29 -12.34
CA ALA A 36 4.73 28.94 -11.00
C ALA A 36 3.71 27.78 -11.02
N PHE A 37 2.79 27.79 -11.97
CA PHE A 37 1.79 26.73 -12.12
C PHE A 37 2.40 25.42 -12.54
N LEU A 38 3.35 25.44 -13.47
CA LEU A 38 4.10 24.24 -13.88
C LEU A 38 4.91 23.66 -12.71
N LEU A 39 5.56 24.51 -11.92
CA LEU A 39 6.28 24.08 -10.73
C LEU A 39 5.34 23.44 -9.71
N LEU A 40 4.18 24.04 -9.47
CA LEU A 40 3.16 23.54 -8.54
C LEU A 40 2.65 22.16 -9.00
N THR A 41 2.27 22.02 -10.27
CA THR A 41 1.76 20.77 -10.83
C THR A 41 2.83 19.66 -10.80
N PHE A 42 4.06 19.99 -11.12
CA PHE A 42 5.19 19.07 -10.99
C PHE A 42 5.40 18.62 -9.55
N PHE A 43 5.35 19.55 -8.59
CA PHE A 43 5.51 19.22 -7.18
C PHE A 43 4.39 18.33 -6.67
N ILE A 44 3.14 18.60 -7.03
CA ILE A 44 1.99 17.74 -6.69
C ILE A 44 2.16 16.35 -7.31
N LEU A 45 2.57 16.27 -8.57
CA LEU A 45 2.78 14.99 -9.24
C LEU A 45 3.88 14.17 -8.55
N THR A 46 5.03 14.78 -8.26
CA THR A 46 6.13 14.07 -7.59
C THR A 46 5.76 13.62 -6.18
N THR A 47 5.03 14.43 -5.41
CA THR A 47 4.59 14.05 -4.06
C THR A 47 3.54 12.94 -4.07
N THR A 48 2.65 12.89 -5.06
CA THR A 48 1.66 11.82 -5.20
C THR A 48 2.30 10.50 -5.60
N LEU A 49 3.34 10.53 -6.46
CA LEU A 49 4.09 9.31 -6.84
C LEU A 49 5.01 8.82 -5.71
N SER A 50 5.44 9.71 -4.82
CA SER A 50 6.32 9.37 -3.68
C SER A 50 5.57 8.86 -2.45
N LYS A 51 4.24 8.68 -2.51
CA LYS A 51 3.51 8.09 -1.39
C LYS A 51 4.01 6.67 -1.16
N PRO A 52 4.67 6.37 -0.03
CA PRO A 52 5.01 5.01 0.32
C PRO A 52 3.70 4.24 0.45
N GLN A 53 3.61 3.10 -0.21
CA GLN A 53 2.52 2.17 0.03
C GLN A 53 2.75 1.55 1.41
N THR A 54 2.21 2.18 2.43
CA THR A 54 2.18 1.56 3.76
C THR A 54 1.11 0.48 3.73
N MET A 55 1.50 -0.74 4.07
CA MET A 55 0.54 -1.81 4.31
C MET A 55 -0.29 -1.44 5.53
N GLU A 56 -1.57 -1.16 5.35
CA GLU A 56 -2.50 -1.05 6.46
C GLU A 56 -2.81 -2.47 6.96
N ILE A 57 -2.14 -2.88 8.02
CA ILE A 57 -2.45 -4.10 8.74
C ILE A 57 -3.66 -3.78 9.62
N THR A 58 -4.84 -4.10 9.17
CA THR A 58 -6.05 -4.00 9.99
C THR A 58 -6.01 -5.14 11.02
N MET A 59 -5.40 -4.89 12.17
CA MET A 59 -5.51 -5.80 13.31
C MET A 59 -6.91 -5.69 13.88
N PRO A 60 -7.70 -6.76 13.93
CA PRO A 60 -8.94 -6.77 14.68
C PRO A 60 -8.62 -6.50 16.16
N GLU A 61 -9.39 -5.62 16.79
CA GLU A 61 -9.27 -5.37 18.23
C GLU A 61 -9.40 -6.71 18.98
N LYS A 62 -8.56 -6.91 20.00
CA LYS A 62 -8.68 -8.08 20.87
C LYS A 62 -10.08 -8.12 21.44
N PRO A 63 -10.84 -9.24 21.33
CA PRO A 63 -12.17 -9.35 21.90
C PRO A 63 -12.10 -9.04 23.39
N LYS A 64 -12.93 -8.12 23.84
CA LYS A 64 -13.12 -7.90 25.28
C LYS A 64 -13.82 -9.13 25.84
N GLU A 65 -13.41 -9.57 27.04
CA GLU A 65 -14.07 -10.66 27.74
C GLU A 65 -15.57 -10.37 27.86
N GLY A 66 -16.40 -11.14 27.11
CA GLY A 66 -17.85 -10.99 27.09
C GLY A 66 -18.48 -10.74 25.73
N ASP A 67 -17.73 -10.35 24.71
CA ASP A 67 -18.26 -10.25 23.35
C ASP A 67 -18.38 -11.66 22.74
N LYS A 68 -19.59 -12.01 22.30
CA LYS A 68 -19.79 -13.20 21.47
C LYS A 68 -18.91 -13.04 20.25
N GLN A 69 -17.85 -13.83 20.17
CA GLN A 69 -17.01 -13.92 18.98
C GLN A 69 -17.96 -14.16 17.79
N PRO A 70 -17.88 -13.36 16.71
CA PRO A 70 -18.62 -13.71 15.50
C PRO A 70 -18.22 -15.15 15.15
N GLU A 71 -19.20 -16.04 15.01
CA GLU A 71 -18.96 -17.42 14.59
C GLU A 71 -18.29 -17.39 13.21
N VAL A 72 -16.97 -17.32 13.24
CA VAL A 72 -16.18 -17.46 12.02
C VAL A 72 -16.32 -18.91 11.61
N ASN A 73 -16.97 -19.13 10.48
CA ASN A 73 -17.13 -20.47 9.94
C ASN A 73 -15.75 -21.11 9.76
N GLU A 74 -15.42 -22.09 10.59
CA GLU A 74 -14.09 -22.73 10.68
C GLU A 74 -13.55 -23.15 9.31
N LYS A 75 -14.45 -23.58 8.42
CA LYS A 75 -14.10 -23.97 7.05
C LYS A 75 -13.61 -22.82 6.14
N LYS A 76 -13.80 -21.56 6.58
CA LYS A 76 -13.35 -20.38 5.84
C LYS A 76 -12.02 -19.82 6.34
N VAL A 77 -11.41 -20.45 7.32
CA VAL A 77 -10.15 -20.02 7.92
C VAL A 77 -9.00 -20.85 7.38
N LEU A 78 -8.06 -20.17 6.77
CA LEU A 78 -6.76 -20.72 6.38
C LEU A 78 -5.72 -20.23 7.38
N THR A 79 -5.08 -21.14 8.10
CA THR A 79 -4.01 -20.79 9.02
C THR A 79 -2.66 -21.05 8.35
N LEU A 80 -1.79 -20.05 8.41
CA LEU A 80 -0.41 -20.11 7.95
C LEU A 80 0.50 -20.01 9.16
N VAL A 81 1.37 -20.99 9.35
CA VAL A 81 2.36 -21.00 10.41
C VAL A 81 3.74 -20.87 9.80
N LEU A 82 4.43 -19.79 10.13
CA LEU A 82 5.79 -19.52 9.69
C LEU A 82 6.77 -20.27 10.59
N GLY A 83 7.52 -21.19 10.02
CA GLY A 83 8.47 -22.03 10.72
C GLY A 83 9.92 -21.60 10.51
N ALA A 84 10.84 -22.44 11.02
CA ALA A 84 12.27 -22.33 10.77
C ALA A 84 12.62 -22.62 9.30
N ASN A 85 13.80 -22.18 8.86
CA ASN A 85 14.38 -22.49 7.55
C ASN A 85 13.51 -22.10 6.34
N ASP A 86 12.83 -20.95 6.45
CA ASP A 86 11.99 -20.39 5.38
C ASP A 86 10.87 -21.35 4.93
N LYS A 87 10.32 -22.13 5.87
CA LYS A 87 9.21 -23.04 5.63
C LYS A 87 7.91 -22.44 6.12
N VAL A 88 6.84 -22.73 5.39
CA VAL A 88 5.48 -22.33 5.74
C VAL A 88 4.63 -23.58 5.87
N TYR A 89 3.92 -23.69 6.96
CA TYR A 89 2.92 -24.73 7.17
C TYR A 89 1.54 -24.11 7.03
N TRP A 90 0.63 -24.81 6.41
CA TRP A 90 -0.71 -24.31 6.22
C TRP A 90 -1.75 -25.40 6.43
N TYR A 91 -2.88 -25.01 6.95
CA TYR A 91 -4.05 -25.89 7.12
C TYR A 91 -5.35 -25.08 7.09
N VAL A 92 -6.46 -25.76 6.78
CA VAL A 92 -7.81 -25.19 6.75
C VAL A 92 -8.60 -25.75 7.92
N GLY A 93 -9.33 -24.90 8.61
CA GLY A 93 -10.15 -25.30 9.77
C GLY A 93 -9.39 -25.30 11.09
N ILE A 94 -10.10 -25.69 12.17
CA ILE A 94 -9.58 -25.64 13.54
C ILE A 94 -9.64 -27.03 14.19
N THR A 95 -10.63 -27.86 13.85
CA THR A 95 -11.00 -29.04 14.64
C THR A 95 -10.12 -30.29 14.38
N GLU A 96 -9.66 -30.53 13.15
CA GLU A 96 -8.70 -31.59 12.81
C GLU A 96 -7.88 -31.15 11.60
N PRO A 97 -6.93 -30.25 11.78
CA PRO A 97 -6.23 -29.68 10.63
C PRO A 97 -5.15 -30.63 10.11
N GLU A 98 -5.25 -31.03 8.87
CA GLU A 98 -4.13 -31.63 8.13
C GLU A 98 -3.17 -30.52 7.69
N ALA A 99 -2.08 -30.36 8.40
CA ALA A 99 -1.07 -29.39 8.02
C ALA A 99 -0.23 -29.90 6.86
N LYS A 100 -0.01 -29.04 5.89
CA LYS A 100 0.85 -29.27 4.74
C LYS A 100 2.00 -28.28 4.76
N ARG A 101 3.18 -28.75 4.38
CA ARG A 101 4.38 -27.92 4.30
C ARG A 101 4.53 -27.35 2.89
N THR A 102 4.94 -26.10 2.82
CA THR A 102 5.26 -25.40 1.58
C THR A 102 6.40 -24.41 1.79
N ASP A 103 6.78 -23.70 0.76
CA ASP A 103 7.81 -22.67 0.77
C ASP A 103 7.27 -21.33 0.25
N PHE A 104 8.10 -20.28 0.24
CA PHE A 104 7.76 -18.95 -0.27
C PHE A 104 7.89 -18.83 -1.80
N SER A 105 7.97 -19.93 -2.53
CA SER A 105 8.05 -19.90 -4.00
C SER A 105 6.70 -19.60 -4.65
N LYS A 106 6.74 -19.28 -5.95
CA LYS A 106 5.52 -19.07 -6.75
C LYS A 106 4.64 -20.31 -6.82
N ASP A 107 5.25 -21.49 -6.85
CA ASP A 107 4.55 -22.76 -6.89
C ASP A 107 4.23 -23.30 -5.49
N GLY A 108 4.74 -22.63 -4.45
CA GLY A 108 4.49 -22.91 -3.04
C GLY A 108 3.27 -22.18 -2.51
N ILE A 109 3.49 -21.29 -1.53
CA ILE A 109 2.39 -20.65 -0.80
C ILE A 109 1.48 -19.79 -1.69
N ARG A 110 2.03 -19.13 -2.73
CA ARG A 110 1.22 -18.32 -3.65
C ARG A 110 0.15 -19.15 -4.35
N LYS A 111 0.53 -20.33 -4.85
CA LYS A 111 -0.41 -21.25 -5.50
C LYS A 111 -1.51 -21.68 -4.52
N VAL A 112 -1.14 -22.03 -3.30
CA VAL A 112 -2.09 -22.38 -2.24
C VAL A 112 -3.08 -21.25 -1.95
N LEU A 113 -2.58 -20.01 -1.82
CA LEU A 113 -3.42 -18.85 -1.58
C LEU A 113 -4.43 -18.58 -2.70
N VAL A 114 -3.97 -18.65 -3.95
CA VAL A 114 -4.83 -18.44 -5.12
C VAL A 114 -5.88 -19.55 -5.22
N GLU A 115 -5.47 -20.81 -5.03
CA GLU A 115 -6.37 -21.97 -5.05
C GLU A 115 -7.43 -21.87 -3.94
N LYS A 116 -7.01 -21.68 -2.69
CA LYS A 116 -7.94 -21.59 -1.55
C LYS A 116 -8.83 -20.36 -1.61
N LYS A 117 -8.35 -19.25 -2.14
CA LYS A 117 -9.19 -18.08 -2.38
C LYS A 117 -10.28 -18.34 -3.44
N SER A 118 -10.00 -19.15 -4.46
CA SER A 118 -11.00 -19.51 -5.48
C SER A 118 -12.02 -20.51 -4.94
N GLU A 119 -11.59 -21.41 -4.06
CA GLU A 119 -12.47 -22.43 -3.44
C GLU A 119 -13.35 -21.85 -2.33
N ILE A 120 -12.79 -20.96 -1.52
CA ILE A 120 -13.44 -20.46 -0.31
C ILE A 120 -13.82 -18.98 -0.50
N ARG A 121 -15.11 -18.73 -0.64
CA ARG A 121 -15.64 -17.36 -0.66
C ARG A 121 -15.50 -16.73 0.72
N ASP A 122 -14.99 -15.51 0.77
CA ASP A 122 -14.69 -14.78 2.02
C ASP A 122 -13.60 -15.45 2.89
N LEU A 123 -12.55 -15.97 2.25
CA LEU A 123 -11.41 -16.56 2.92
C LEU A 123 -10.80 -15.58 3.93
N ILE A 124 -10.55 -16.06 5.14
CA ILE A 124 -9.81 -15.37 6.19
C ILE A 124 -8.49 -16.09 6.40
N VAL A 125 -7.38 -15.37 6.32
CA VAL A 125 -6.05 -15.95 6.52
C VAL A 125 -5.53 -15.53 7.89
N LEU A 126 -5.18 -16.49 8.73
CA LEU A 126 -4.50 -16.26 10.00
C LEU A 126 -3.02 -16.55 9.83
N ILE A 127 -2.20 -15.56 10.13
CA ILE A 127 -0.74 -15.67 10.05
C ILE A 127 -0.20 -15.80 11.47
N LYS A 128 0.48 -16.90 11.73
CA LYS A 128 1.12 -17.21 13.02
C LYS A 128 2.61 -17.41 12.80
N ALA A 129 3.45 -16.87 13.67
CA ALA A 129 4.90 -17.04 13.59
C ALA A 129 5.39 -17.91 14.74
N MET A 130 6.24 -18.88 14.45
CA MET A 130 7.01 -19.59 15.47
C MET A 130 8.16 -18.72 15.96
N ASP A 131 8.67 -19.03 17.14
CA ASP A 131 9.79 -18.30 17.75
C ASP A 131 11.06 -18.35 16.89
N GLU A 132 11.20 -19.40 16.07
CA GLU A 132 12.31 -19.59 15.13
C GLU A 132 12.09 -18.92 13.76
N ALA A 133 10.92 -18.33 13.51
CA ALA A 133 10.63 -17.68 12.25
C ALA A 133 11.40 -16.35 12.13
N LYS A 134 11.98 -16.09 10.97
CA LYS A 134 12.67 -14.83 10.72
C LYS A 134 11.66 -13.71 10.40
N TYR A 135 12.00 -12.48 10.79
CA TYR A 135 11.21 -11.30 10.43
C TYR A 135 11.00 -11.19 8.90
N LYS A 136 12.01 -11.57 8.12
CA LYS A 136 11.89 -11.64 6.67
C LYS A 136 10.71 -12.49 6.21
N ASN A 137 10.48 -13.63 6.84
CA ASN A 137 9.38 -14.54 6.48
C ASN A 137 8.01 -13.91 6.72
N MET A 138 7.90 -13.06 7.76
CA MET A 138 6.69 -12.29 8.01
C MET A 138 6.45 -11.26 6.91
N VAL A 139 7.48 -10.55 6.47
CA VAL A 139 7.37 -9.58 5.37
C VAL A 139 7.02 -10.29 4.06
N ASP A 140 7.71 -11.38 3.74
CA ASP A 140 7.49 -12.15 2.53
C ASP A 140 6.03 -12.67 2.45
N ILE A 141 5.45 -13.15 3.56
CA ILE A 141 4.06 -13.63 3.56
C ILE A 141 3.05 -12.48 3.39
N LEU A 142 3.31 -11.29 3.96
CA LEU A 142 2.48 -10.12 3.77
C LEU A 142 2.50 -9.64 2.31
N ASP A 143 3.65 -9.70 1.66
CA ASP A 143 3.75 -9.44 0.23
C ASP A 143 2.94 -10.46 -0.58
N GLU A 144 2.99 -11.74 -0.21
CA GLU A 144 2.19 -12.78 -0.86
C GLU A 144 0.68 -12.57 -0.68
N MET A 145 0.22 -12.04 0.47
CA MET A 145 -1.19 -11.64 0.66
C MET A 145 -1.59 -10.56 -0.35
N THR A 146 -0.73 -9.56 -0.53
CA THR A 146 -0.97 -8.46 -1.47
C THR A 146 -0.98 -8.95 -2.92
N ILE A 147 0.01 -9.76 -3.31
CA ILE A 147 0.12 -10.34 -4.66
C ILE A 147 -1.08 -11.24 -4.99
N SER A 148 -1.52 -12.06 -4.04
CA SER A 148 -2.68 -12.95 -4.19
C SER A 148 -4.01 -12.21 -3.99
N ASN A 149 -3.97 -10.90 -3.71
CA ASN A 149 -5.14 -10.05 -3.45
C ASN A 149 -6.05 -10.62 -2.34
N VAL A 150 -5.46 -11.14 -1.26
CA VAL A 150 -6.17 -11.58 -0.07
C VAL A 150 -6.41 -10.36 0.82
N GLN A 151 -7.66 -9.96 0.98
CA GLN A 151 -8.03 -8.74 1.70
C GLN A 151 -8.23 -8.95 3.19
N ARG A 152 -8.57 -10.18 3.61
CA ARG A 152 -8.89 -10.51 4.99
C ARG A 152 -7.81 -11.40 5.58
N TYR A 153 -6.90 -10.82 6.33
CA TYR A 153 -5.91 -11.57 7.09
C TYR A 153 -5.66 -10.92 8.45
N ALA A 154 -5.21 -11.70 9.39
CA ALA A 154 -4.81 -11.24 10.71
C ALA A 154 -3.53 -11.93 11.16
N ILE A 155 -2.67 -11.20 11.87
CA ILE A 155 -1.51 -11.74 12.54
C ILE A 155 -1.94 -12.09 13.96
N VAL A 156 -1.76 -13.34 14.35
CA VAL A 156 -2.21 -13.89 15.63
C VAL A 156 -1.05 -14.65 16.28
N ASP A 157 -1.01 -14.62 17.61
CA ASP A 157 -0.01 -15.38 18.35
C ASP A 157 -0.19 -16.89 18.14
N ILE A 158 0.92 -17.62 18.06
CA ILE A 158 0.90 -19.07 17.91
C ILE A 158 0.42 -19.75 19.20
N THR A 159 -0.44 -20.74 19.05
CA THR A 159 -0.91 -21.54 20.20
C THR A 159 -0.07 -22.82 20.38
N SER A 160 -0.16 -23.46 21.54
CA SER A 160 0.50 -24.76 21.79
C SER A 160 0.01 -25.84 20.82
N ALA A 161 -1.29 -25.82 20.48
CA ALA A 161 -1.87 -26.75 19.51
C ALA A 161 -1.24 -26.61 18.12
N ASP A 162 -1.04 -25.37 17.65
CA ASP A 162 -0.39 -25.12 16.36
C ASP A 162 1.04 -25.67 16.32
N LYS A 163 1.78 -25.51 17.43
CA LYS A 163 3.16 -26.03 17.54
C LYS A 163 3.20 -27.58 17.45
N GLU A 164 2.22 -28.24 18.01
CA GLU A 164 2.09 -29.71 17.93
C GLU A 164 1.75 -30.17 16.51
N ILE A 165 0.82 -29.49 15.84
CA ILE A 165 0.44 -29.78 14.47
C ILE A 165 1.62 -29.67 13.51
N VAL A 166 2.41 -28.59 13.66
CA VAL A 166 3.61 -28.37 12.83
C VAL A 166 4.68 -29.45 13.09
N ARG A 167 4.86 -29.90 14.34
CA ARG A 167 5.82 -30.95 14.69
C ARG A 167 5.47 -32.33 14.09
N GLN A 168 4.19 -32.59 13.92
CA GLN A 168 3.69 -33.85 13.31
C GLN A 168 3.74 -33.84 11.79
N THR A 169 3.98 -32.66 11.19
CA THR A 169 4.02 -32.53 9.72
C THR A 169 5.45 -32.82 9.22
N PRO A 170 5.65 -33.80 8.35
CA PRO A 170 6.94 -34.21 7.84
C PRO A 170 7.66 -33.18 6.96
#